data_6fc9b62738986027fd729b4c9bdeced9
#
_entry.id   6fc9b62738986027fd729b4c9bdeced9
#
_cell.length_a   1.000
_cell.length_b   1.000
_cell.length_c   1.000
_cell.angle_alpha   90.00
_cell.angle_beta   90.00
_cell.angle_gamma   90.00
#
_symmetry.space_group_name_H-M   'P 1'
#
loop_
_entity.id
_entity.type
_entity.pdbx_description
1 polymer ?
#
loop_
_entity_poly.entity_id
_entity_poly.type
_entity_poly.pdbx_seq_one_letter_code
_entity_poly.pdbx_strand_id
1 'polypeptide(L)'
;MMPAMAPLPRWFAPLCWLFAGLLGLSAALQYNDPDPVLWIAIYGAGCLVSIALPRAKPLSAVGLLLGLVCAAWAIYLVHSVWGRIALSDLTNKMSEKGGAVEVGREAGGLLLEAVWLLFASSFRAGRA
;
A
#
# COMPACT_ATOMS: atom_id res chain seq x y z
N MET A 1 -27.73 -22.94 10.12
CA MET A 1 -26.32 -23.38 10.09
C MET A 1 -25.57 -22.57 9.04
N MET A 2 -24.48 -21.93 9.40
CA MET A 2 -23.65 -21.21 8.47
C MET A 2 -22.74 -22.17 7.69
N PRO A 3 -22.61 -21.97 6.37
CA PRO A 3 -21.65 -22.78 5.61
C PRO A 3 -20.22 -22.52 6.11
N ALA A 4 -19.38 -23.54 6.04
CA ALA A 4 -17.96 -23.39 6.39
C ALA A 4 -17.29 -22.46 5.39
N MET A 5 -16.37 -21.61 5.88
CA MET A 5 -15.60 -20.76 5.02
C MET A 5 -14.58 -21.57 4.22
N ALA A 6 -14.32 -21.17 2.99
CA ALA A 6 -13.32 -21.81 2.16
C ALA A 6 -11.92 -21.63 2.78
N PRO A 7 -11.04 -22.64 2.64
CA PRO A 7 -9.65 -22.50 3.11
C PRO A 7 -8.87 -21.52 2.25
N LEU A 8 -7.76 -21.01 2.78
CA LEU A 8 -6.85 -20.17 2.00
C LEU A 8 -6.22 -20.98 0.89
N PRO A 9 -6.22 -20.46 -0.35
CA PRO A 9 -5.51 -21.11 -1.44
C PRO A 9 -3.99 -21.02 -1.23
N ARG A 10 -3.26 -21.95 -1.86
CA ARG A 10 -1.81 -22.05 -1.70
C ARG A 10 -1.04 -20.85 -2.23
N TRP A 11 -1.63 -20.11 -3.19
CA TRP A 11 -0.97 -18.95 -3.77
C TRP A 11 -1.01 -17.72 -2.86
N PHE A 12 -1.88 -17.70 -1.86
CA PHE A 12 -2.11 -16.47 -1.07
C PHE A 12 -0.90 -16.05 -0.23
N ALA A 13 -0.31 -16.99 0.51
CA ALA A 13 0.85 -16.67 1.36
C ALA A 13 2.07 -16.20 0.55
N PRO A 14 2.48 -16.90 -0.54
CA PRO A 14 3.59 -16.40 -1.36
C PRO A 14 3.33 -15.02 -1.94
N LEU A 15 2.08 -14.73 -2.36
CA LEU A 15 1.71 -13.42 -2.88
C LEU A 15 1.83 -12.34 -1.80
N CYS A 16 1.36 -12.63 -0.59
CA CYS A 16 1.52 -11.72 0.56
C CYS A 16 3.00 -11.43 0.84
N TRP A 17 3.85 -12.44 0.77
CA TRP A 17 5.28 -12.28 1.03
C TRP A 17 5.99 -11.51 -0.07
N LEU A 18 5.56 -11.68 -1.32
CA LEU A 18 6.06 -10.86 -2.43
C LEU A 18 5.76 -9.38 -2.18
N PHE A 19 4.51 -9.05 -1.86
CA PHE A 19 4.13 -7.67 -1.58
C PHE A 19 4.77 -7.14 -0.29
N ALA A 20 4.96 -8.01 0.71
CA ALA A 20 5.71 -7.63 1.91
C ALA A 20 7.14 -7.20 1.54
N GLY A 21 7.79 -7.96 0.67
CA GLY A 21 9.12 -7.62 0.17
C GLY A 21 9.15 -6.29 -0.58
N LEU A 22 8.16 -6.07 -1.45
CA LEU A 22 8.05 -4.83 -2.22
C LEU A 22 7.79 -3.62 -1.30
N LEU A 23 6.90 -3.77 -0.33
CA LEU A 23 6.60 -2.70 0.63
C LEU A 23 7.77 -2.45 1.58
N GLY A 24 8.45 -3.50 2.02
CA GLY A 24 9.65 -3.38 2.84
C GLY A 24 10.77 -2.65 2.12
N LEU A 25 10.99 -2.97 0.84
CA LEU A 25 11.95 -2.27 -0.01
C LEU A 25 11.53 -0.80 -0.18
N SER A 26 10.25 -0.55 -0.41
CA SER A 26 9.73 0.81 -0.53
C SER A 26 9.99 1.61 0.74
N ALA A 27 9.77 0.99 1.91
CA ALA A 27 10.06 1.63 3.20
C ALA A 27 11.55 1.98 3.32
N ALA A 28 12.44 1.04 2.97
CA ALA A 28 13.88 1.25 3.06
C ALA A 28 14.35 2.39 2.16
N LEU A 29 13.73 2.54 0.98
CA LEU A 29 14.10 3.59 0.03
C LEU A 29 13.67 5.00 0.47
N GLN A 30 12.88 5.13 1.53
CA GLN A 30 12.42 6.42 2.02
C GLN A 30 13.43 7.14 2.91
N TYR A 31 14.60 6.57 3.16
CA TYR A 31 15.59 7.15 4.07
C TYR A 31 16.05 8.56 3.66
N ASN A 32 15.98 8.89 2.37
CA ASN A 32 16.37 10.21 1.83
C ASN A 32 15.19 11.17 1.66
N ASP A 33 13.97 10.76 2.05
CA ASP A 33 12.79 11.60 1.92
C ASP A 33 12.83 12.72 2.97
N PRO A 34 12.28 13.92 2.69
CA PRO A 34 12.15 14.97 3.70
C PRO A 34 11.39 14.54 4.95
N ASP A 35 10.42 13.60 4.80
CA ASP A 35 9.62 13.05 5.89
C ASP A 35 9.81 11.54 5.98
N PRO A 36 11.03 11.03 6.23
CA PRO A 36 11.29 9.60 6.12
C PRO A 36 10.51 8.76 7.13
N VAL A 37 10.31 9.27 8.35
CA VAL A 37 9.60 8.53 9.40
C VAL A 37 8.16 8.21 8.97
N LEU A 38 7.47 9.18 8.39
CA LEU A 38 6.10 9.01 7.93
C LEU A 38 5.99 7.92 6.86
N TRP A 39 6.84 8.00 5.84
CA TRP A 39 6.80 7.06 4.69
C TRP A 39 7.29 5.67 5.08
N ILE A 40 8.33 5.58 5.91
CA ILE A 40 8.79 4.31 6.45
C ILE A 40 7.69 3.66 7.28
N ALA A 41 6.99 4.45 8.08
CA ALA A 41 5.89 3.94 8.91
C ALA A 41 4.75 3.37 8.07
N ILE A 42 4.30 4.09 7.03
CA ILE A 42 3.15 3.65 6.23
C ILE A 42 3.49 2.41 5.38
N TYR A 43 4.65 2.40 4.73
CA TYR A 43 5.09 1.23 3.96
C TYR A 43 5.47 0.06 4.87
N GLY A 44 6.11 0.35 6.00
CA GLY A 44 6.48 -0.66 6.98
C GLY A 44 5.26 -1.33 7.60
N ALA A 45 4.22 -0.56 7.91
CA ALA A 45 2.97 -1.11 8.41
C ALA A 45 2.32 -2.05 7.38
N GLY A 46 2.28 -1.65 6.11
CA GLY A 46 1.79 -2.50 5.03
C GLY A 46 2.61 -3.78 4.88
N CYS A 47 3.93 -3.67 5.01
CA CYS A 47 4.83 -4.82 4.99
C CYS A 47 4.50 -5.81 6.11
N LEU A 48 4.37 -5.33 7.34
CA LEU A 48 4.10 -6.18 8.51
C LEU A 48 2.72 -6.86 8.40
N VAL A 49 1.71 -6.12 7.97
CA VAL A 49 0.39 -6.71 7.74
C VAL A 49 0.47 -7.81 6.68
N SER A 50 1.18 -7.57 5.58
CA SER A 50 1.33 -8.54 4.51
C SER A 50 2.05 -9.81 4.98
N ILE A 51 3.07 -9.70 5.82
CA ILE A 51 3.77 -10.85 6.37
C ILE A 51 2.84 -11.72 7.24
N ALA A 52 2.06 -11.08 8.08
CA ALA A 52 1.27 -11.78 9.10
C ALA A 52 -0.11 -12.22 8.60
N LEU A 53 -0.65 -11.58 7.57
CA LEU A 53 -2.02 -11.79 7.13
C LEU A 53 -2.38 -13.26 6.84
N PRO A 54 -1.51 -14.07 6.21
CA PRO A 54 -1.84 -15.48 5.96
C PRO A 54 -2.11 -16.29 7.22
N ARG A 55 -1.50 -15.92 8.36
CA ARG A 55 -1.62 -16.65 9.62
C ARG A 55 -2.49 -15.97 10.66
N ALA A 56 -2.84 -14.70 10.44
CA ALA A 56 -3.52 -13.89 11.44
C ALA A 56 -4.74 -13.20 10.82
N LYS A 57 -5.83 -13.96 10.69
CA LYS A 57 -7.07 -13.46 10.13
C LYS A 57 -7.55 -12.14 10.77
N PRO A 58 -7.42 -11.90 12.09
CA PRO A 58 -7.83 -10.63 12.69
C PRO A 58 -7.12 -9.40 12.11
N LEU A 59 -5.92 -9.56 11.53
CA LEU A 59 -5.22 -8.47 10.87
C LEU A 59 -5.90 -8.01 9.58
N SER A 60 -6.90 -8.74 9.07
CA SER A 60 -7.73 -8.28 7.96
C SER A 60 -8.37 -6.93 8.25
N ALA A 61 -8.84 -6.72 9.48
CA ALA A 61 -9.43 -5.43 9.89
C ALA A 61 -8.39 -4.31 9.86
N VAL A 62 -7.18 -4.58 10.35
CA VAL A 62 -6.07 -3.62 10.31
C VAL A 62 -5.68 -3.31 8.88
N GLY A 63 -5.57 -4.34 8.04
CA GLY A 63 -5.23 -4.16 6.63
C GLY A 63 -6.28 -3.36 5.85
N LEU A 64 -7.56 -3.60 6.12
CA LEU A 64 -8.64 -2.83 5.51
C LEU A 64 -8.58 -1.36 5.94
N LEU A 65 -8.38 -1.11 7.23
CA LEU A 65 -8.27 0.26 7.73
C LEU A 65 -7.06 0.97 7.12
N LEU A 66 -5.91 0.33 7.13
CA LEU A 66 -4.69 0.88 6.55
C LEU A 66 -4.86 1.14 5.05
N GLY A 67 -5.46 0.21 4.33
CA GLY A 67 -5.75 0.36 2.90
C GLY A 67 -6.68 1.54 2.62
N LEU A 68 -7.71 1.73 3.44
CA LEU A 68 -8.62 2.89 3.30
C LEU A 68 -7.90 4.20 3.58
N VAL A 69 -7.03 4.24 4.58
CA VAL A 69 -6.22 5.43 4.88
C VAL A 69 -5.30 5.76 3.70
N CYS A 70 -4.63 4.76 3.15
CA CYS A 70 -3.76 4.94 1.97
C CYS A 70 -4.56 5.43 0.77
N ALA A 71 -5.74 4.87 0.52
CA ALA A 71 -6.58 5.27 -0.60
C ALA A 71 -7.06 6.72 -0.46
N ALA A 72 -7.53 7.10 0.72
CA ALA A 72 -7.99 8.47 0.98
C ALA A 72 -6.83 9.47 0.83
N TRP A 73 -5.66 9.13 1.36
CA TRP A 73 -4.48 9.98 1.25
C TRP A 73 -4.01 10.08 -0.21
N ALA A 74 -4.01 8.97 -0.95
CA ALA A 74 -3.65 8.97 -2.37
C ALA A 74 -4.59 9.87 -3.18
N ILE A 75 -5.89 9.79 -2.93
CA ILE A 75 -6.90 10.63 -3.60
C ILE A 75 -6.63 12.11 -3.31
N TYR A 76 -6.35 12.44 -2.06
CA TYR A 76 -6.02 13.82 -1.68
C TYR A 76 -4.79 14.32 -2.43
N LEU A 77 -3.73 13.52 -2.51
CA LEU A 77 -2.50 13.90 -3.21
C LEU A 77 -2.72 14.01 -4.72
N VAL A 78 -3.46 13.09 -5.32
CA VAL A 78 -3.79 13.16 -6.76
C VAL A 78 -4.56 14.45 -7.04
N HIS A 79 -5.55 14.77 -6.21
CA HIS A 79 -6.32 15.99 -6.38
C HIS A 79 -5.43 17.23 -6.32
N SER A 80 -4.44 17.25 -5.45
CA SER A 80 -3.53 18.41 -5.28
C SER A 80 -2.65 18.66 -6.50
N VAL A 81 -2.37 17.63 -7.32
CA VAL A 81 -1.51 17.75 -8.50
C VAL A 81 -2.24 17.51 -9.81
N TRP A 82 -3.56 17.34 -9.77
CA TRP A 82 -4.35 17.06 -10.95
C TRP A 82 -4.15 18.16 -12.01
N GLY A 83 -3.80 17.76 -13.22
CA GLY A 83 -3.54 18.67 -14.33
C GLY A 83 -2.16 19.31 -14.33
N ARG A 84 -1.34 19.11 -13.28
CA ARG A 84 0.00 19.69 -13.17
C ARG A 84 1.10 18.76 -13.70
N ILE A 85 0.85 17.45 -13.69
CA ILE A 85 1.80 16.45 -14.16
C ILE A 85 1.10 15.44 -15.07
N ALA A 86 1.88 14.84 -15.98
CA ALA A 86 1.47 13.68 -16.78
C ALA A 86 2.09 12.41 -16.17
N LEU A 87 1.57 11.25 -16.54
CA LEU A 87 2.08 9.97 -16.03
C LEU A 87 3.58 9.80 -16.33
N SER A 88 4.04 10.27 -17.51
CA SER A 88 5.45 10.22 -17.89
C SER A 88 6.36 11.05 -16.98
N ASP A 89 5.82 12.05 -16.29
CA ASP A 89 6.61 12.92 -15.40
C ASP A 89 7.06 12.18 -14.14
N LEU A 90 6.47 11.04 -13.82
CA LEU A 90 6.79 10.27 -12.61
C LEU A 90 8.24 9.75 -12.59
N THR A 91 8.91 9.74 -13.76
CA THR A 91 10.32 9.38 -13.88
C THR A 91 11.26 10.58 -13.85
N ASN A 92 10.70 11.80 -13.80
CA ASN A 92 11.47 13.04 -13.76
C ASN A 92 12.00 13.33 -12.35
N LYS A 93 12.79 14.41 -12.21
CA LYS A 93 13.29 14.84 -10.92
C LYS A 93 12.15 15.20 -9.97
N MET A 94 12.30 14.85 -8.69
CA MET A 94 11.31 15.12 -7.66
C MET A 94 10.90 16.58 -7.55
N SER A 95 11.86 17.49 -7.76
CA SER A 95 11.63 18.94 -7.64
C SER A 95 10.96 19.55 -8.86
N GLU A 96 10.82 18.83 -9.96
CA GLU A 96 10.23 19.38 -11.18
C GLU A 96 8.75 19.72 -10.97
N LYS A 97 8.29 20.74 -11.68
CA LYS A 97 6.91 21.24 -11.61
C LYS A 97 6.52 21.66 -10.18
N GLY A 98 7.48 22.28 -9.46
CA GLY A 98 7.23 22.79 -8.11
C GLY A 98 7.00 21.69 -7.07
N GLY A 99 7.62 20.52 -7.25
CA GLY A 99 7.45 19.38 -6.35
C GLY A 99 6.23 18.50 -6.68
N ALA A 100 5.48 18.82 -7.74
CA ALA A 100 4.30 18.03 -8.10
C ALA A 100 4.66 16.60 -8.54
N VAL A 101 5.85 16.41 -9.11
CA VAL A 101 6.34 15.07 -9.50
C VAL A 101 6.51 14.19 -8.27
N GLU A 102 7.10 14.73 -7.19
CA GLU A 102 7.24 14.01 -5.93
C GLU A 102 5.88 13.61 -5.37
N VAL A 103 4.93 14.55 -5.31
CA VAL A 103 3.57 14.29 -4.82
C VAL A 103 2.90 13.21 -5.67
N GLY A 104 3.08 13.23 -6.99
CA GLY A 104 2.54 12.21 -7.89
C GLY A 104 3.10 10.82 -7.59
N ARG A 105 4.40 10.70 -7.31
CA ARG A 105 5.02 9.43 -6.92
C ARG A 105 4.51 8.92 -5.58
N GLU A 106 4.37 9.83 -4.61
CA GLU A 106 3.80 9.49 -3.31
C GLU A 106 2.38 8.95 -3.44
N ALA A 107 1.55 9.63 -4.24
CA ALA A 107 0.19 9.18 -4.52
C ALA A 107 0.18 7.81 -5.20
N GLY A 108 1.07 7.57 -6.15
CA GLY A 108 1.19 6.29 -6.84
C GLY A 108 1.54 5.15 -5.89
N GLY A 109 2.51 5.38 -5.01
CA GLY A 109 2.92 4.39 -4.01
C GLY A 109 1.80 4.06 -3.04
N LEU A 110 1.11 5.08 -2.53
CA LEU A 110 -0.03 4.90 -1.64
C LEU A 110 -1.18 4.16 -2.33
N LEU A 111 -1.43 4.46 -3.59
CA LEU A 111 -2.49 3.80 -4.35
C LEU A 111 -2.18 2.31 -4.53
N LEU A 112 -0.94 1.96 -4.86
CA LEU A 112 -0.53 0.56 -4.99
C LEU A 112 -0.68 -0.18 -3.66
N GLU A 113 -0.24 0.44 -2.56
CA GLU A 113 -0.41 -0.15 -1.23
C GLU A 113 -1.89 -0.30 -0.87
N ALA A 114 -2.71 0.70 -1.16
CA ALA A 114 -4.15 0.66 -0.90
C ALA A 114 -4.83 -0.48 -1.66
N VAL A 115 -4.58 -0.59 -2.96
CA VAL A 115 -5.18 -1.65 -3.79
C VAL A 115 -4.78 -3.03 -3.26
N TRP A 116 -3.50 -3.22 -2.96
CA TRP A 116 -3.02 -4.49 -2.44
C TRP A 116 -3.66 -4.82 -1.09
N LEU A 117 -3.64 -3.89 -0.13
CA LEU A 117 -4.15 -4.14 1.22
C LEU A 117 -5.66 -4.36 1.22
N LEU A 118 -6.40 -3.59 0.43
CA LEU A 118 -7.86 -3.76 0.34
C LEU A 118 -8.21 -5.12 -0.29
N PHE A 119 -7.51 -5.52 -1.34
CA PHE A 119 -7.69 -6.83 -1.95
C PHE A 119 -7.34 -7.96 -0.97
N ALA A 120 -6.12 -7.95 -0.46
CA ALA A 120 -5.61 -9.05 0.36
C ALA A 120 -6.38 -9.19 1.67
N SER A 121 -6.70 -8.07 2.31
CA SER A 121 -7.41 -8.08 3.58
C SER A 121 -8.86 -8.52 3.42
N SER A 122 -9.55 -8.05 2.38
CA SER A 122 -10.91 -8.50 2.06
C SER A 122 -10.93 -9.98 1.74
N PHE A 123 -9.97 -10.43 0.93
CA PHE A 123 -9.85 -11.84 0.57
C PHE A 123 -9.62 -12.70 1.81
N ARG A 124 -8.69 -12.29 2.69
CA ARG A 124 -8.39 -13.04 3.91
C ARG A 124 -9.57 -13.09 4.87
N ALA A 125 -10.30 -11.99 4.99
CA ALA A 125 -11.47 -11.92 5.88
C ALA A 125 -12.58 -12.89 5.44
N GLY A 126 -12.68 -13.18 4.14
CA GLY A 126 -13.67 -14.10 3.59
C GLY A 126 -13.26 -15.58 3.63
N ARG A 127 -12.10 -15.91 4.21
CA ARG A 127 -11.58 -17.27 4.25
C ARG A 127 -11.42 -17.78 5.68
N ALA A 128 -11.34 -19.10 5.77
CA ALA A 128 -11.21 -19.77 7.07
C ALA A 128 -9.95 -19.39 7.86
#